data_0202d926ecb1e53aef4c1674fa75e824
#
_entry.id   0202d926ecb1e53aef4c1674fa75e824
#
_cell.length_a   1.000
_cell.length_b   1.000
_cell.length_c   1.000
_cell.angle_alpha   90.00
_cell.angle_beta   90.00
_cell.angle_gamma   90.00
#
_symmetry.space_group_name_H-M   'P 1'
#
loop_
_entity.id
_entity.type
_entity.pdbx_description
1 polymer ?
#
loop_
_entity_poly.entity_id
_entity_poly.type
_entity_poly.pdbx_seq_one_letter_code
_entity_poly.pdbx_strand_id
1 'polypeptide(L)'
;MGYQALYRVWRPQQFSDVIGQKHVTKTMQNALEQEKISHAYLFSGPRGTGKTSVAKILAKAVNCEKSPTREPCNECPSCLGITDGSISDVIEIDAASNNGVDEIRDIRDKVKYAPNSVRYKVYIIDEVHMLSTGAFNALLKTLEEPPKHVIFILATTEPHKIPLTIISRCQRFDFKRIGPEDIVERMQTIIGNTGNACDEQALYIIARAAEGGMRDALSLLDQAISFSTNEKVTVEDALTVTGSVSQIFINDLVHAIHHKNVSEALRLLKELLALGKDPIRLIEDLILYFRDMLLYQVSPQLADSFERVVVDDQFKELAGQMHEQSIYQMIDGLNKAQQEMKWTNHPRIQLEVMLVKLCHNKTEVAHASQDLEQLTMKISQLESELRLLKTEGVAMKVDTPSAPSPSKAVKKKTYKAPVGKINNVLKNATKQDLQVVKNHWSDLLSTLGNQNMKSVAALLSGSEPVAASNTAFVVKFKYDIHCEKVMQSNQYLEKIASVLMQLVGKPLTLEGIPESQWQQVREDFLAMQDSPEEDNNQPKEEDPIIAEARKLVGDELLEIKD
;
A
#
# COMPACT_ATOMS: atom_id res chain seq x y z
N MET A 1 -23.01 4.10 37.71
CA MET A 1 -21.81 3.91 36.89
C MET A 1 -22.12 4.40 35.49
N GLY A 2 -21.22 5.19 34.86
CA GLY A 2 -21.42 5.60 33.48
C GLY A 2 -21.35 4.42 32.55
N TYR A 3 -22.07 4.45 31.43
CA TYR A 3 -22.04 3.45 30.38
C TYR A 3 -20.60 3.30 29.85
N GLN A 4 -20.13 2.06 29.73
CA GLN A 4 -18.83 1.73 29.14
C GLN A 4 -19.03 0.81 27.94
N ALA A 5 -18.39 1.15 26.82
CA ALA A 5 -18.49 0.37 25.60
C ALA A 5 -17.97 -1.07 25.77
N LEU A 6 -18.61 -2.03 25.10
CA LEU A 6 -18.31 -3.46 25.22
C LEU A 6 -16.82 -3.78 24.96
N TYR A 7 -16.18 -3.14 23.97
CA TYR A 7 -14.77 -3.36 23.67
C TYR A 7 -13.81 -2.93 24.80
N ARG A 8 -14.27 -2.08 25.76
CA ARG A 8 -13.49 -1.70 26.94
C ARG A 8 -13.74 -2.67 28.09
N VAL A 9 -15.00 -3.02 28.36
CA VAL A 9 -15.41 -3.93 29.43
C VAL A 9 -14.84 -5.33 29.20
N TRP A 10 -14.93 -5.82 27.96
CA TRP A 10 -14.49 -7.16 27.55
C TRP A 10 -13.07 -7.21 26.98
N ARG A 11 -12.25 -6.20 27.31
CA ARG A 11 -10.83 -6.22 26.93
C ARG A 11 -10.12 -7.40 27.59
N PRO A 12 -9.39 -8.25 26.84
CA PRO A 12 -8.67 -9.40 27.36
C PRO A 12 -7.77 -9.04 28.53
N GLN A 13 -7.86 -9.81 29.62
CA GLN A 13 -7.08 -9.64 30.84
C GLN A 13 -6.03 -10.74 31.03
N GLN A 14 -6.17 -11.86 30.34
CA GLN A 14 -5.28 -13.02 30.32
C GLN A 14 -4.98 -13.42 28.87
N PHE A 15 -3.90 -14.17 28.63
CA PHE A 15 -3.59 -14.67 27.29
C PHE A 15 -4.66 -15.65 26.78
N SER A 16 -5.30 -16.39 27.68
CA SER A 16 -6.43 -17.27 27.37
C SER A 16 -7.66 -16.54 26.81
N ASP A 17 -7.84 -15.26 27.14
CA ASP A 17 -8.94 -14.41 26.61
C ASP A 17 -8.68 -13.93 25.18
N VAL A 18 -7.44 -14.08 24.69
CA VAL A 18 -7.03 -13.54 23.38
C VAL A 18 -7.41 -14.52 22.28
N ILE A 19 -8.40 -14.17 21.50
CA ILE A 19 -8.96 -14.99 20.44
C ILE A 19 -8.11 -14.92 19.15
N GLY A 20 -8.00 -16.05 18.42
CA GLY A 20 -7.38 -16.12 17.09
C GLY A 20 -5.84 -16.03 17.07
N GLN A 21 -5.16 -15.78 18.21
CA GLN A 21 -3.71 -15.54 18.29
C GLN A 21 -2.93 -16.63 19.06
N LYS A 22 -3.37 -17.89 19.00
CA LYS A 22 -2.78 -19.01 19.78
C LYS A 22 -1.26 -19.15 19.63
N HIS A 23 -0.72 -18.85 18.42
CA HIS A 23 0.73 -18.90 18.15
C HIS A 23 1.52 -17.85 18.93
N VAL A 24 0.96 -16.65 19.12
CA VAL A 24 1.56 -15.55 19.89
C VAL A 24 1.46 -15.86 21.38
N THR A 25 0.23 -16.12 21.87
CA THR A 25 -0.04 -16.31 23.30
C THR A 25 0.74 -17.51 23.87
N LYS A 26 0.76 -18.65 23.19
CA LYS A 26 1.51 -19.83 23.61
C LYS A 26 3.02 -19.58 23.69
N THR A 27 3.58 -18.84 22.71
CA THR A 27 5.02 -18.51 22.73
C THR A 27 5.35 -17.60 23.91
N MET A 28 4.49 -16.60 24.20
CA MET A 28 4.69 -15.70 25.33
C MET A 28 4.54 -16.40 26.67
N GLN A 29 3.53 -17.25 26.83
CA GLN A 29 3.34 -18.07 28.04
C GLN A 29 4.56 -18.94 28.33
N ASN A 30 5.13 -19.59 27.31
CA ASN A 30 6.34 -20.41 27.47
C ASN A 30 7.57 -19.55 27.82
N ALA A 31 7.72 -18.36 27.23
CA ALA A 31 8.82 -17.46 27.56
C ALA A 31 8.74 -16.95 29.00
N LEU A 32 7.53 -16.65 29.49
CA LEU A 32 7.28 -16.23 30.86
C LEU A 32 7.61 -17.34 31.87
N GLU A 33 7.17 -18.56 31.59
CA GLU A 33 7.43 -19.73 32.47
C GLU A 33 8.94 -20.07 32.55
N GLN A 34 9.68 -19.87 31.44
CA GLN A 34 11.11 -20.11 31.36
C GLN A 34 11.97 -18.91 31.77
N GLU A 35 11.36 -17.81 32.17
CA GLU A 35 12.01 -16.52 32.45
C GLU A 35 12.91 -16.00 31.28
N LYS A 36 12.59 -16.39 30.03
CA LYS A 36 13.29 -15.97 28.80
C LYS A 36 12.59 -14.78 28.17
N ILE A 37 12.56 -13.66 28.88
CA ILE A 37 11.89 -12.44 28.45
C ILE A 37 12.85 -11.61 27.62
N SER A 38 12.45 -11.19 26.42
CA SER A 38 13.22 -10.27 25.57
C SER A 38 13.11 -8.83 26.08
N HIS A 39 14.14 -8.05 25.88
CA HIS A 39 14.14 -6.61 26.20
C HIS A 39 13.26 -5.78 25.25
N ALA A 40 12.97 -6.27 24.04
CA ALA A 40 12.14 -5.56 23.06
C ALA A 40 11.28 -6.53 22.25
N TYR A 41 10.02 -6.15 22.08
CA TYR A 41 9.01 -6.86 21.29
C TYR A 41 8.44 -5.96 20.22
N LEU A 42 8.20 -6.50 19.02
CA LEU A 42 7.47 -5.82 17.95
C LEU A 42 6.22 -6.61 17.61
N PHE A 43 5.05 -6.04 17.91
CA PHE A 43 3.74 -6.61 17.58
C PHE A 43 3.23 -5.96 16.30
N SER A 44 3.17 -6.73 15.21
CA SER A 44 2.70 -6.27 13.91
C SER A 44 1.40 -6.99 13.51
N GLY A 45 0.50 -6.27 12.83
CA GLY A 45 -0.74 -6.85 12.33
C GLY A 45 -1.90 -5.85 12.26
N PRO A 46 -3.05 -6.26 11.66
CA PRO A 46 -4.19 -5.38 11.46
C PRO A 46 -4.73 -4.75 12.76
N ARG A 47 -5.49 -3.67 12.61
CA ARG A 47 -6.17 -3.01 13.73
C ARG A 47 -7.16 -3.99 14.39
N GLY A 48 -7.39 -3.82 15.68
CA GLY A 48 -8.42 -4.59 16.40
C GLY A 48 -8.05 -6.04 16.74
N THR A 49 -6.85 -6.55 16.36
CA THR A 49 -6.42 -7.95 16.57
C THR A 49 -5.83 -8.25 17.94
N GLY A 50 -5.77 -7.28 18.85
CA GLY A 50 -5.38 -7.47 20.24
C GLY A 50 -3.93 -7.11 20.58
N LYS A 51 -3.15 -6.47 19.71
CA LYS A 51 -1.74 -6.08 19.94
C LYS A 51 -1.53 -5.35 21.27
N THR A 52 -2.22 -4.25 21.49
CA THR A 52 -2.10 -3.43 22.70
C THR A 52 -2.65 -4.16 23.95
N SER A 53 -3.66 -5.04 23.79
CA SER A 53 -4.16 -5.87 24.89
C SER A 53 -3.13 -6.89 25.33
N VAL A 54 -2.50 -7.61 24.38
CA VAL A 54 -1.42 -8.56 24.66
C VAL A 54 -0.20 -7.85 25.28
N ALA A 55 0.12 -6.62 24.81
CA ALA A 55 1.17 -5.81 25.42
C ALA A 55 0.91 -5.53 26.91
N LYS A 56 -0.33 -5.17 27.26
CA LYS A 56 -0.73 -4.96 28.67
C LYS A 56 -0.72 -6.25 29.47
N ILE A 57 -1.18 -7.37 28.90
CA ILE A 57 -1.13 -8.68 29.56
C ILE A 57 0.32 -9.08 29.83
N LEU A 58 1.22 -8.90 28.86
CA LEU A 58 2.64 -9.17 29.05
C LEU A 58 3.24 -8.28 30.14
N ALA A 59 2.94 -6.98 30.14
CA ALA A 59 3.40 -6.04 31.18
C ALA A 59 2.93 -6.43 32.58
N LYS A 60 1.69 -6.95 32.72
CA LYS A 60 1.18 -7.52 33.97
C LYS A 60 1.89 -8.81 34.35
N ALA A 61 2.08 -9.72 33.40
CA ALA A 61 2.66 -11.04 33.67
C ALA A 61 4.11 -10.97 34.15
N VAL A 62 4.95 -10.09 33.53
CA VAL A 62 6.35 -9.90 33.94
C VAL A 62 6.48 -9.22 35.30
N ASN A 63 5.48 -8.44 35.70
CA ASN A 63 5.44 -7.69 36.97
C ASN A 63 4.50 -8.32 38.01
N CYS A 64 3.93 -9.49 37.73
CA CYS A 64 3.06 -10.19 38.64
C CYS A 64 3.83 -10.71 39.86
N GLU A 65 3.28 -10.56 41.08
CA GLU A 65 3.92 -11.06 42.29
C GLU A 65 4.02 -12.59 42.33
N LYS A 66 3.16 -13.29 41.57
CA LYS A 66 3.17 -14.76 41.42
C LYS A 66 4.13 -15.23 40.30
N SER A 67 4.93 -14.30 39.68
CA SER A 67 5.89 -14.65 38.62
C SER A 67 7.04 -15.53 39.16
N PRO A 68 7.52 -16.55 38.40
CA PRO A 68 7.18 -16.87 37.00
C PRO A 68 5.84 -17.62 36.87
N THR A 69 4.99 -17.18 35.96
CA THR A 69 3.67 -17.75 35.69
C THR A 69 3.27 -17.56 34.25
N ARG A 70 2.49 -18.49 33.70
CA ARG A 70 2.00 -18.40 32.30
C ARG A 70 0.99 -17.25 32.09
N GLU A 71 0.25 -16.90 33.15
CA GLU A 71 -0.82 -15.90 33.11
C GLU A 71 -0.67 -14.90 34.26
N PRO A 72 -0.99 -13.63 34.07
CA PRO A 72 -1.08 -12.67 35.17
C PRO A 72 -2.20 -13.08 36.12
N CYS A 73 -1.98 -12.98 37.43
CA CYS A 73 -3.00 -13.38 38.43
C CYS A 73 -4.23 -12.46 38.47
N ASN A 74 -4.10 -11.20 38.00
CA ASN A 74 -5.14 -10.13 38.02
C ASN A 74 -5.70 -9.79 39.42
N GLU A 75 -5.06 -10.24 40.49
CA GLU A 75 -5.50 -10.05 41.88
C GLU A 75 -4.48 -9.28 42.73
N CYS A 76 -3.19 -9.38 42.41
CA CYS A 76 -2.14 -8.70 43.15
C CYS A 76 -2.12 -7.19 42.88
N PRO A 77 -1.57 -6.39 43.81
CA PRO A 77 -1.48 -4.93 43.65
C PRO A 77 -0.84 -4.49 42.33
N SER A 78 0.20 -5.20 41.88
CA SER A 78 0.88 -4.93 40.62
C SER A 78 -0.04 -5.13 39.41
N CYS A 79 -0.79 -6.26 39.37
CA CYS A 79 -1.72 -6.53 38.28
C CYS A 79 -2.89 -5.53 38.23
N LEU A 80 -3.46 -5.20 39.40
CA LEU A 80 -4.56 -4.24 39.51
C LEU A 80 -4.09 -2.85 39.13
N GLY A 81 -2.96 -2.39 39.68
CA GLY A 81 -2.44 -1.06 39.42
C GLY A 81 -1.93 -0.85 37.97
N ILE A 82 -1.52 -1.91 37.26
CA ILE A 82 -1.25 -1.82 35.81
C ILE A 82 -2.56 -1.73 35.03
N THR A 83 -3.63 -2.40 35.49
CA THR A 83 -4.93 -2.38 34.79
C THR A 83 -5.60 -1.03 34.91
N ASP A 84 -5.58 -0.39 36.08
CA ASP A 84 -6.17 0.92 36.35
C ASP A 84 -5.25 2.11 36.00
N GLY A 85 -3.95 1.83 35.71
CA GLY A 85 -2.98 2.85 35.31
C GLY A 85 -2.33 3.61 36.48
N SER A 86 -2.50 3.14 37.72
CA SER A 86 -1.89 3.77 38.91
C SER A 86 -0.38 3.51 39.01
N ILE A 87 0.13 2.46 38.38
CA ILE A 87 1.57 2.14 38.35
C ILE A 87 2.27 2.93 37.23
N SER A 88 3.13 3.88 37.63
CA SER A 88 3.89 4.74 36.73
C SER A 88 5.04 4.04 35.99
N ASP A 89 5.41 2.83 36.37
CA ASP A 89 6.47 2.04 35.74
C ASP A 89 6.02 1.35 34.46
N VAL A 90 4.72 1.27 34.18
CA VAL A 90 4.13 0.78 32.92
C VAL A 90 3.54 1.97 32.16
N ILE A 91 4.22 2.40 31.11
CA ILE A 91 3.90 3.63 30.38
C ILE A 91 3.37 3.24 29.00
N GLU A 92 2.13 3.64 28.69
CA GLU A 92 1.53 3.49 27.38
C GLU A 92 1.61 4.84 26.63
N ILE A 93 2.16 4.82 25.44
CA ILE A 93 2.38 5.98 24.59
C ILE A 93 1.77 5.71 23.23
N ASP A 94 0.87 6.58 22.81
CA ASP A 94 0.35 6.58 21.45
C ASP A 94 1.26 7.45 20.57
N ALA A 95 1.99 6.82 19.64
CA ALA A 95 2.90 7.51 18.74
C ALA A 95 2.17 8.40 17.72
N ALA A 96 0.86 8.22 17.50
CA ALA A 96 0.08 9.14 16.67
C ALA A 96 -0.02 10.53 17.30
N SER A 97 -0.10 10.60 18.64
CA SER A 97 -0.16 11.85 19.40
C SER A 97 1.21 12.33 19.90
N ASN A 98 2.19 11.43 20.00
CA ASN A 98 3.52 11.68 20.58
C ASN A 98 4.63 11.18 19.63
N ASN A 99 4.80 11.83 18.49
CA ASN A 99 5.69 11.38 17.41
C ASN A 99 7.04 12.11 17.35
N GLY A 100 7.25 13.09 18.20
CA GLY A 100 8.43 13.96 18.20
C GLY A 100 9.70 13.28 18.72
N VAL A 101 10.83 13.90 18.42
CA VAL A 101 12.14 13.43 18.90
C VAL A 101 12.30 13.69 20.40
N ASP A 102 11.73 14.77 20.89
CA ASP A 102 11.94 15.21 22.28
C ASP A 102 11.19 14.32 23.27
N GLU A 103 9.97 13.86 22.94
CA GLU A 103 9.24 12.89 23.76
C GLU A 103 10.00 11.57 23.88
N ILE A 104 10.61 11.12 22.79
CA ILE A 104 11.42 9.90 22.80
C ILE A 104 12.75 10.09 23.53
N ARG A 105 13.33 11.29 23.50
CA ARG A 105 14.51 11.62 24.31
C ARG A 105 14.18 11.60 25.80
N ASP A 106 13.02 12.11 26.20
CA ASP A 106 12.55 12.04 27.59
C ASP A 106 12.40 10.59 28.06
N ILE A 107 11.86 9.72 27.20
CA ILE A 107 11.79 8.28 27.49
C ILE A 107 13.19 7.71 27.69
N ARG A 108 14.11 7.96 26.75
CA ARG A 108 15.50 7.50 26.82
C ARG A 108 16.19 7.95 28.12
N ASP A 109 15.91 9.15 28.59
CA ASP A 109 16.51 9.65 29.84
C ASP A 109 15.87 9.02 31.08
N LYS A 110 14.55 8.73 31.05
CA LYS A 110 13.81 8.03 32.11
C LYS A 110 14.11 6.53 32.20
N VAL A 111 14.53 5.90 31.10
CA VAL A 111 14.91 4.48 31.02
C VAL A 111 16.07 4.13 31.93
N LYS A 112 17.00 5.08 32.21
CA LYS A 112 18.16 4.88 33.05
C LYS A 112 17.83 4.63 34.52
N TYR A 113 16.65 5.07 34.97
CA TYR A 113 16.24 4.98 36.36
C TYR A 113 15.54 3.65 36.63
N ALA A 114 15.83 3.03 37.76
CA ALA A 114 15.18 1.81 38.21
C ALA A 114 13.65 2.01 38.36
N PRO A 115 12.84 0.94 38.22
CA PRO A 115 11.42 1.00 38.52
C PRO A 115 11.16 1.28 40.00
N ASN A 116 10.06 1.96 40.32
CA ASN A 116 9.71 2.36 41.68
C ASN A 116 8.86 1.30 42.40
N SER A 117 7.93 0.69 41.70
CA SER A 117 6.85 -0.10 42.30
C SER A 117 6.80 -1.55 41.82
N VAL A 118 7.46 -1.87 40.70
CA VAL A 118 7.39 -3.20 40.09
C VAL A 118 8.78 -3.69 39.63
N ARG A 119 8.88 -4.95 39.18
CA ARG A 119 10.14 -5.58 38.79
C ARG A 119 10.73 -5.01 37.49
N TYR A 120 9.89 -4.74 36.50
CA TYR A 120 10.28 -4.24 35.19
C TYR A 120 9.56 -2.94 34.84
N LYS A 121 10.30 -2.00 34.28
CA LYS A 121 9.76 -0.81 33.67
C LYS A 121 9.38 -1.12 32.22
N VAL A 122 8.10 -0.98 31.88
CA VAL A 122 7.58 -1.39 30.57
C VAL A 122 7.11 -0.17 29.79
N TYR A 123 7.64 -0.01 28.59
CA TYR A 123 7.21 1.03 27.65
C TYR A 123 6.42 0.38 26.51
N ILE A 124 5.13 0.66 26.44
CA ILE A 124 4.24 0.23 25.35
C ILE A 124 4.08 1.41 24.42
N ILE A 125 4.63 1.32 23.20
CA ILE A 125 4.50 2.36 22.17
C ILE A 125 3.56 1.82 21.10
N ASP A 126 2.33 2.37 21.08
CA ASP A 126 1.31 1.98 20.10
C ASP A 126 1.45 2.84 18.83
N GLU A 127 1.05 2.27 17.70
CA GLU A 127 1.19 2.84 16.35
C GLU A 127 2.59 3.40 16.07
N VAL A 128 3.62 2.65 16.49
CA VAL A 128 5.03 3.09 16.45
C VAL A 128 5.51 3.55 15.07
N HIS A 129 4.86 3.13 13.98
CA HIS A 129 5.15 3.59 12.62
C HIS A 129 4.90 5.09 12.40
N MET A 130 4.17 5.75 13.32
CA MET A 130 3.91 7.20 13.29
C MET A 130 5.08 8.03 13.83
N LEU A 131 6.07 7.40 14.47
CA LEU A 131 7.26 8.10 14.95
C LEU A 131 8.06 8.70 13.80
N SER A 132 8.61 9.89 14.02
CA SER A 132 9.56 10.51 13.09
C SER A 132 10.86 9.70 12.99
N THR A 133 11.58 9.85 11.86
CA THR A 133 12.88 9.19 11.66
C THR A 133 13.88 9.55 12.77
N GLY A 134 13.85 10.80 13.25
CA GLY A 134 14.68 11.24 14.38
C GLY A 134 14.32 10.55 15.69
N ALA A 135 13.03 10.30 15.94
CA ALA A 135 12.54 9.57 17.12
C ALA A 135 12.99 8.09 17.08
N PHE A 136 12.90 7.41 15.93
CA PHE A 136 13.46 6.07 15.77
C PHE A 136 14.95 6.03 16.06
N ASN A 137 15.73 6.97 15.54
CA ASN A 137 17.17 7.04 15.80
C ASN A 137 17.50 7.28 17.28
N ALA A 138 16.67 8.04 18.00
CA ALA A 138 16.84 8.24 19.44
C ALA A 138 16.61 6.95 20.27
N LEU A 139 15.72 6.03 19.81
CA LEU A 139 15.48 4.74 20.43
C LEU A 139 16.58 3.71 20.19
N LEU A 140 17.32 3.79 19.06
CA LEU A 140 18.28 2.77 18.64
C LEU A 140 19.29 2.44 19.73
N LYS A 141 19.92 3.46 20.35
CA LYS A 141 20.94 3.25 21.38
C LYS A 141 20.40 2.49 22.60
N THR A 142 19.15 2.76 22.98
CA THR A 142 18.49 2.08 24.12
C THR A 142 18.06 0.67 23.78
N LEU A 143 17.72 0.40 22.52
CA LEU A 143 17.40 -0.95 22.05
C LEU A 143 18.66 -1.82 21.84
N GLU A 144 19.82 -1.21 21.57
CA GLU A 144 21.11 -1.89 21.44
C GLU A 144 21.70 -2.27 22.80
N GLU A 145 21.64 -1.35 23.76
CA GLU A 145 22.17 -1.53 25.12
C GLU A 145 21.06 -1.29 26.15
N PRO A 146 20.06 -2.18 26.24
CA PRO A 146 18.91 -1.98 27.12
C PRO A 146 19.31 -2.22 28.59
N PRO A 147 18.86 -1.38 29.53
CA PRO A 147 18.98 -1.69 30.95
C PRO A 147 18.20 -2.96 31.27
N LYS A 148 18.73 -3.81 32.17
CA LYS A 148 18.16 -5.13 32.51
C LYS A 148 16.73 -5.07 33.07
N HIS A 149 16.31 -3.93 33.58
CA HIS A 149 15.00 -3.70 34.18
C HIS A 149 13.96 -3.10 33.23
N VAL A 150 14.28 -2.97 31.92
CA VAL A 150 13.43 -2.29 30.95
C VAL A 150 12.97 -3.26 29.85
N ILE A 151 11.70 -3.16 29.51
CA ILE A 151 11.09 -3.90 28.39
C ILE A 151 10.38 -2.91 27.48
N PHE A 152 10.70 -2.94 26.17
CA PHE A 152 9.98 -2.21 25.14
C PHE A 152 8.99 -3.12 24.44
N ILE A 153 7.76 -2.64 24.24
CA ILE A 153 6.74 -3.32 23.44
C ILE A 153 6.25 -2.32 22.38
N LEU A 154 6.68 -2.52 21.14
CA LEU A 154 6.32 -1.68 20.01
C LEU A 154 5.15 -2.33 19.29
N ALA A 155 4.04 -1.62 19.09
CA ALA A 155 2.89 -2.12 18.34
C ALA A 155 2.69 -1.31 17.06
N THR A 156 2.35 -1.96 15.95
CA THR A 156 2.14 -1.31 14.66
C THR A 156 1.10 -2.02 13.79
N THR A 157 0.36 -1.25 13.04
CA THR A 157 -0.48 -1.76 11.95
C THR A 157 0.29 -1.82 10.61
N GLU A 158 1.40 -1.07 10.47
CA GLU A 158 2.16 -0.94 9.24
C GLU A 158 3.65 -1.31 9.43
N PRO A 159 4.00 -2.60 9.47
CA PRO A 159 5.36 -3.05 9.74
C PRO A 159 6.37 -2.62 8.65
N HIS A 160 5.91 -2.38 7.42
CA HIS A 160 6.75 -1.93 6.31
C HIS A 160 7.29 -0.50 6.48
N LYS A 161 6.68 0.32 7.33
CA LYS A 161 7.15 1.67 7.66
C LYS A 161 8.21 1.68 8.78
N ILE A 162 8.42 0.55 9.46
CA ILE A 162 9.41 0.46 10.54
C ILE A 162 10.81 0.24 9.97
N PRO A 163 11.82 1.02 10.36
CA PRO A 163 13.21 0.82 9.93
C PRO A 163 13.71 -0.59 10.28
N LEU A 164 14.44 -1.21 9.35
CA LEU A 164 15.04 -2.55 9.55
C LEU A 164 15.98 -2.59 10.75
N THR A 165 16.62 -1.48 11.08
CA THR A 165 17.48 -1.31 12.25
C THR A 165 16.76 -1.50 13.58
N ILE A 166 15.47 -1.15 13.66
CA ILE A 166 14.60 -1.40 14.82
C ILE A 166 14.12 -2.85 14.80
N ILE A 167 13.63 -3.34 13.65
CA ILE A 167 13.09 -4.70 13.51
C ILE A 167 14.13 -5.75 13.94
N SER A 168 15.41 -5.58 13.55
CA SER A 168 16.50 -6.51 13.85
C SER A 168 16.84 -6.63 15.34
N ARG A 169 16.37 -5.69 16.18
CA ARG A 169 16.62 -5.63 17.63
C ARG A 169 15.41 -6.05 18.47
N CYS A 170 14.29 -6.34 17.81
CA CYS A 170 13.05 -6.71 18.47
C CYS A 170 12.68 -8.17 18.18
N GLN A 171 12.11 -8.85 19.16
CA GLN A 171 11.43 -10.11 18.91
C GLN A 171 10.08 -9.82 18.26
N ARG A 172 9.92 -10.23 17.00
CA ARG A 172 8.72 -9.93 16.21
C ARG A 172 7.64 -10.98 16.40
N PHE A 173 6.38 -10.49 16.54
CA PHE A 173 5.17 -11.29 16.58
C PHE A 173 4.13 -10.72 15.62
N ASP A 174 3.70 -11.55 14.68
CA ASP A 174 2.72 -11.16 13.66
C ASP A 174 1.32 -11.61 14.08
N PHE A 175 0.45 -10.64 14.36
CA PHE A 175 -0.95 -10.85 14.68
C PHE A 175 -1.74 -11.01 13.37
N LYS A 176 -2.53 -12.06 13.31
CA LYS A 176 -3.37 -12.38 12.15
C LYS A 176 -4.78 -11.78 12.30
N ARG A 177 -5.49 -11.62 11.20
CA ARG A 177 -6.93 -11.38 11.25
C ARG A 177 -7.61 -12.54 11.96
N ILE A 178 -8.61 -12.23 12.77
CA ILE A 178 -9.39 -13.23 13.51
C ILE A 178 -10.46 -13.78 12.57
N GLY A 179 -10.66 -15.09 12.56
CA GLY A 179 -11.70 -15.73 11.77
C GLY A 179 -13.11 -15.27 12.19
N PRO A 180 -14.07 -15.19 11.26
CA PRO A 180 -15.44 -14.79 11.59
C PRO A 180 -16.09 -15.72 12.62
N GLU A 181 -15.80 -17.04 12.58
CA GLU A 181 -16.31 -18.02 13.55
C GLU A 181 -15.80 -17.70 14.96
N ASP A 182 -14.49 -17.46 15.10
CA ASP A 182 -13.86 -17.09 16.38
C ASP A 182 -14.47 -15.79 16.95
N ILE A 183 -14.78 -14.82 16.07
CA ILE A 183 -15.42 -13.55 16.47
C ILE A 183 -16.84 -13.80 16.94
N VAL A 184 -17.62 -14.60 16.20
CA VAL A 184 -19.01 -14.97 16.55
C VAL A 184 -19.06 -15.69 17.89
N GLU A 185 -18.20 -16.70 18.11
CA GLU A 185 -18.13 -17.42 19.39
C GLU A 185 -17.87 -16.47 20.58
N ARG A 186 -16.95 -15.51 20.40
CA ARG A 186 -16.68 -14.51 21.44
C ARG A 186 -17.85 -13.59 21.68
N MET A 187 -18.51 -13.12 20.62
CA MET A 187 -19.70 -12.27 20.75
C MET A 187 -20.85 -13.01 21.43
N GLN A 188 -21.09 -14.28 21.10
CA GLN A 188 -22.09 -15.14 21.77
C GLN A 188 -21.80 -15.25 23.26
N THR A 189 -20.54 -15.48 23.64
CA THR A 189 -20.11 -15.52 25.05
C THR A 189 -20.42 -14.21 25.78
N ILE A 190 -20.16 -13.07 25.14
CA ILE A 190 -20.40 -11.74 25.71
C ILE A 190 -21.90 -11.48 25.85
N ILE A 191 -22.69 -11.78 24.82
CA ILE A 191 -24.16 -11.61 24.83
C ILE A 191 -24.79 -12.45 25.93
N GLY A 192 -24.38 -13.71 26.07
CA GLY A 192 -24.85 -14.59 27.15
C GLY A 192 -24.61 -14.01 28.54
N ASN A 193 -23.51 -13.27 28.74
CA ASN A 193 -23.19 -12.62 30.01
C ASN A 193 -23.89 -11.27 30.21
N THR A 194 -24.30 -10.59 29.13
CA THR A 194 -24.96 -9.26 29.23
C THR A 194 -26.49 -9.35 29.31
N GLY A 195 -27.06 -10.55 29.10
CA GLY A 195 -28.51 -10.80 29.15
C GLY A 195 -29.26 -10.30 27.91
N ASN A 196 -28.57 -9.87 26.87
CA ASN A 196 -29.16 -9.50 25.59
C ASN A 196 -29.38 -10.75 24.73
N ALA A 197 -30.26 -10.67 23.72
CA ALA A 197 -30.42 -11.69 22.71
C ALA A 197 -29.99 -11.16 21.34
N CYS A 198 -29.45 -12.03 20.49
CA CYS A 198 -29.06 -11.67 19.12
C CYS A 198 -29.30 -12.85 18.18
N ASP A 199 -29.70 -12.56 16.95
CA ASP A 199 -29.77 -13.58 15.93
C ASP A 199 -28.37 -14.04 15.53
N GLU A 200 -28.16 -15.31 15.36
CA GLU A 200 -26.87 -15.86 14.96
C GLU A 200 -26.40 -15.27 13.60
N GLN A 201 -27.32 -15.14 12.65
CA GLN A 201 -27.00 -14.50 11.36
C GLN A 201 -26.58 -13.03 11.50
N ALA A 202 -27.18 -12.29 12.46
CA ALA A 202 -26.77 -10.93 12.75
C ALA A 202 -25.32 -10.86 13.27
N LEU A 203 -24.91 -11.83 14.11
CA LEU A 203 -23.53 -11.94 14.58
C LEU A 203 -22.55 -12.21 13.44
N TYR A 204 -22.89 -13.07 12.49
CA TYR A 204 -22.05 -13.30 11.32
C TYR A 204 -21.91 -12.06 10.44
N ILE A 205 -22.96 -11.28 10.27
CA ILE A 205 -22.90 -10.00 9.52
C ILE A 205 -21.94 -9.03 10.21
N ILE A 206 -22.05 -8.88 11.53
CA ILE A 206 -21.16 -8.02 12.33
C ILE A 206 -19.72 -8.52 12.26
N ALA A 207 -19.48 -9.83 12.40
CA ALA A 207 -18.15 -10.41 12.36
C ALA A 207 -17.46 -10.19 11.00
N ARG A 208 -18.20 -10.34 9.90
CA ARG A 208 -17.71 -10.05 8.54
C ARG A 208 -17.39 -8.57 8.34
N ALA A 209 -18.30 -7.69 8.78
CA ALA A 209 -18.10 -6.24 8.68
C ALA A 209 -16.90 -5.72 9.50
N ALA A 210 -16.49 -6.45 10.54
CA ALA A 210 -15.34 -6.14 11.37
C ALA A 210 -13.98 -6.52 10.74
N GLU A 211 -13.96 -7.21 9.59
CA GLU A 211 -12.75 -7.57 8.82
C GLU A 211 -11.64 -8.23 9.66
N GLY A 212 -12.01 -9.04 10.64
CA GLY A 212 -11.08 -9.75 11.52
C GLY A 212 -10.55 -8.92 12.71
N GLY A 213 -11.16 -7.75 13.01
CA GLY A 213 -10.86 -6.93 14.17
C GLY A 213 -11.87 -7.15 15.31
N MET A 214 -11.49 -7.78 16.43
CA MET A 214 -12.39 -7.98 17.57
C MET A 214 -12.90 -6.67 18.17
N ARG A 215 -12.08 -5.62 18.22
CA ARG A 215 -12.47 -4.30 18.72
C ARG A 215 -13.59 -3.69 17.88
N ASP A 216 -13.47 -3.80 16.55
CA ASP A 216 -14.42 -3.24 15.62
C ASP A 216 -15.72 -4.07 15.65
N ALA A 217 -15.63 -5.41 15.77
CA ALA A 217 -16.78 -6.29 15.97
C ALA A 217 -17.58 -5.94 17.23
N LEU A 218 -16.90 -5.76 18.37
CA LEU A 218 -17.56 -5.39 19.61
C LEU A 218 -18.14 -3.97 19.58
N SER A 219 -17.53 -3.05 18.84
CA SER A 219 -18.08 -1.70 18.64
C SER A 219 -19.37 -1.72 17.80
N LEU A 220 -19.39 -2.53 16.74
CA LEU A 220 -20.58 -2.73 15.91
C LEU A 220 -21.70 -3.45 16.68
N LEU A 221 -21.34 -4.46 17.47
CA LEU A 221 -22.30 -5.17 18.33
C LEU A 221 -22.94 -4.21 19.35
N ASP A 222 -22.14 -3.37 19.97
CA ASP A 222 -22.59 -2.36 20.94
C ASP A 222 -23.56 -1.35 20.31
N GLN A 223 -23.26 -0.91 19.09
CA GLN A 223 -24.14 -0.06 18.30
C GLN A 223 -25.44 -0.79 17.94
N ALA A 224 -25.36 -2.07 17.53
CA ALA A 224 -26.54 -2.87 17.19
C ALA A 224 -27.46 -3.09 18.40
N ILE A 225 -26.91 -3.37 19.57
CA ILE A 225 -27.67 -3.47 20.82
C ILE A 225 -28.34 -2.12 21.16
N SER A 226 -27.61 -1.02 20.99
CA SER A 226 -28.15 0.32 21.26
C SER A 226 -29.19 0.79 20.25
N PHE A 227 -29.10 0.30 19.01
CA PHE A 227 -30.05 0.62 17.93
C PHE A 227 -31.32 -0.21 18.00
N SER A 228 -31.24 -1.46 18.45
CA SER A 228 -32.38 -2.35 18.55
C SER A 228 -33.36 -1.84 19.58
N THR A 229 -34.63 -1.68 19.18
CA THR A 229 -35.75 -1.31 20.07
C THR A 229 -36.35 -2.52 20.76
N ASN A 230 -35.99 -3.73 20.34
CA ASN A 230 -36.45 -5.00 20.87
C ASN A 230 -35.40 -5.60 21.82
N GLU A 231 -35.80 -6.56 22.63
CA GLU A 231 -34.87 -7.31 23.51
C GLU A 231 -33.87 -8.18 22.71
N LYS A 232 -34.05 -8.31 21.39
CA LYS A 232 -33.23 -9.15 20.51
C LYS A 232 -32.75 -8.34 19.29
N VAL A 233 -31.45 -8.35 19.06
CA VAL A 233 -30.82 -7.76 17.86
C VAL A 233 -31.15 -8.62 16.65
N THR A 234 -31.77 -8.02 15.65
CA THR A 234 -32.20 -8.67 14.41
C THR A 234 -31.13 -8.54 13.32
N VAL A 235 -31.31 -9.31 12.23
CA VAL A 235 -30.50 -9.19 11.01
C VAL A 235 -30.59 -7.79 10.41
N GLU A 236 -31.78 -7.17 10.43
CA GLU A 236 -32.00 -5.81 9.90
C GLU A 236 -31.24 -4.75 10.70
N ASP A 237 -31.21 -4.89 12.04
CA ASP A 237 -30.43 -4.02 12.90
C ASP A 237 -28.94 -4.12 12.57
N ALA A 238 -28.42 -5.34 12.41
CA ALA A 238 -27.03 -5.58 12.06
C ALA A 238 -26.67 -4.99 10.68
N LEU A 239 -27.50 -5.17 9.66
CA LEU A 239 -27.33 -4.58 8.33
C LEU A 239 -27.37 -3.04 8.35
N THR A 240 -28.20 -2.48 9.22
CA THR A 240 -28.30 -1.02 9.36
C THR A 240 -27.05 -0.45 9.99
N VAL A 241 -26.61 -1.01 11.10
CA VAL A 241 -25.43 -0.54 11.85
C VAL A 241 -24.11 -0.76 11.08
N THR A 242 -23.97 -1.90 10.40
CA THR A 242 -22.77 -2.17 9.60
C THR A 242 -22.72 -1.35 8.31
N GLY A 243 -23.83 -0.76 7.89
CA GLY A 243 -23.95 -0.11 6.58
C GLY A 243 -23.97 -1.08 5.42
N SER A 244 -23.94 -2.39 5.67
CA SER A 244 -23.98 -3.43 4.63
C SER A 244 -25.34 -3.43 3.92
N VAL A 245 -25.32 -3.83 2.65
CA VAL A 245 -26.55 -3.97 1.86
C VAL A 245 -27.09 -5.40 2.04
N SER A 246 -28.40 -5.56 2.11
CA SER A 246 -28.97 -6.92 2.16
C SER A 246 -28.63 -7.70 0.89
N GLN A 247 -28.49 -9.02 1.01
CA GLN A 247 -28.18 -9.86 -0.15
C GLN A 247 -29.28 -9.80 -1.22
N ILE A 248 -30.54 -9.67 -0.81
CA ILE A 248 -31.67 -9.54 -1.72
C ILE A 248 -31.49 -8.35 -2.67
N PHE A 249 -31.13 -7.18 -2.13
CA PHE A 249 -30.86 -6.00 -2.97
C PHE A 249 -29.69 -6.18 -3.92
N ILE A 250 -28.63 -6.87 -3.48
CA ILE A 250 -27.48 -7.16 -4.35
C ILE A 250 -27.88 -8.14 -5.44
N ASN A 251 -28.65 -9.19 -5.11
CA ASN A 251 -29.19 -10.12 -6.08
C ASN A 251 -30.02 -9.38 -7.14
N ASP A 252 -30.95 -8.51 -6.73
CA ASP A 252 -31.78 -7.72 -7.63
C ASP A 252 -30.94 -6.77 -8.51
N LEU A 253 -29.94 -6.12 -7.93
CA LEU A 253 -29.04 -5.22 -8.66
C LEU A 253 -28.20 -6.00 -9.71
N VAL A 254 -27.64 -7.14 -9.33
CA VAL A 254 -26.86 -8.00 -10.24
C VAL A 254 -27.76 -8.59 -11.32
N HIS A 255 -28.99 -8.97 -10.99
CA HIS A 255 -29.97 -9.40 -11.96
C HIS A 255 -30.29 -8.29 -12.98
N ALA A 256 -30.49 -7.05 -12.53
CA ALA A 256 -30.70 -5.90 -13.42
C ALA A 256 -29.48 -5.65 -14.33
N ILE A 257 -28.25 -5.79 -13.80
CA ILE A 257 -27.00 -5.68 -14.58
C ILE A 257 -26.93 -6.78 -15.64
N HIS A 258 -27.19 -8.03 -15.25
CA HIS A 258 -27.14 -9.19 -16.16
C HIS A 258 -28.12 -9.03 -17.32
N HIS A 259 -29.33 -8.58 -17.05
CA HIS A 259 -30.40 -8.35 -18.06
C HIS A 259 -30.23 -7.00 -18.79
N LYS A 260 -29.10 -6.26 -18.55
CA LYS A 260 -28.81 -4.97 -19.18
C LYS A 260 -29.90 -3.90 -18.97
N ASN A 261 -30.64 -4.00 -17.87
CA ASN A 261 -31.69 -3.06 -17.52
C ASN A 261 -31.12 -1.88 -16.70
N VAL A 262 -30.59 -0.89 -17.42
CA VAL A 262 -29.98 0.31 -16.81
C VAL A 262 -30.96 1.08 -15.93
N SER A 263 -32.23 1.18 -16.36
CA SER A 263 -33.24 1.94 -15.61
C SER A 263 -33.50 1.33 -14.23
N GLU A 264 -33.61 0.00 -14.17
CA GLU A 264 -33.84 -0.72 -12.94
C GLU A 264 -32.59 -0.70 -12.02
N ALA A 265 -31.40 -0.88 -12.58
CA ALA A 265 -30.15 -0.78 -11.82
C ALA A 265 -29.99 0.59 -11.16
N LEU A 266 -30.28 1.68 -11.89
CA LEU A 266 -30.21 3.04 -11.35
C LEU A 266 -31.34 3.32 -10.34
N ARG A 267 -32.53 2.73 -10.50
CA ARG A 267 -33.63 2.83 -9.54
C ARG A 267 -33.24 2.20 -8.20
N LEU A 268 -32.74 0.95 -8.26
CA LEU A 268 -32.27 0.24 -7.07
C LEU A 268 -31.11 1.00 -6.39
N LEU A 269 -30.14 1.49 -7.15
CA LEU A 269 -29.09 2.33 -6.59
C LEU A 269 -29.65 3.55 -5.86
N LYS A 270 -30.62 4.26 -6.46
CA LYS A 270 -31.23 5.45 -5.84
C LYS A 270 -31.92 5.09 -4.53
N GLU A 271 -32.59 3.96 -4.44
CA GLU A 271 -33.23 3.45 -3.23
C GLU A 271 -32.19 3.15 -2.14
N LEU A 272 -31.09 2.46 -2.48
CA LEU A 272 -30.00 2.17 -1.55
C LEU A 272 -29.36 3.45 -0.99
N LEU A 273 -29.13 4.44 -1.84
CA LEU A 273 -28.59 5.72 -1.42
C LEU A 273 -29.57 6.53 -0.56
N ALA A 274 -30.88 6.43 -0.83
CA ALA A 274 -31.92 7.06 -0.01
C ALA A 274 -32.01 6.42 1.40
N LEU A 275 -31.66 5.13 1.53
CA LEU A 275 -31.51 4.43 2.80
C LEU A 275 -30.20 4.78 3.54
N GLY A 276 -29.42 5.73 3.03
CA GLY A 276 -28.16 6.17 3.65
C GLY A 276 -26.97 5.23 3.46
N LYS A 277 -27.03 4.29 2.51
CA LYS A 277 -25.90 3.37 2.24
C LYS A 277 -24.78 4.10 1.53
N ASP A 278 -23.52 3.78 1.93
CA ASP A 278 -22.31 4.38 1.37
C ASP A 278 -22.00 3.78 -0.02
N PRO A 279 -21.81 4.62 -1.06
CA PRO A 279 -21.43 4.17 -2.39
C PRO A 279 -20.13 3.35 -2.45
N ILE A 280 -19.16 3.67 -1.60
CA ILE A 280 -17.85 2.96 -1.56
C ILE A 280 -18.06 1.55 -1.01
N ARG A 281 -18.83 1.41 0.06
CA ARG A 281 -19.21 0.12 0.63
C ARG A 281 -20.01 -0.73 -0.35
N LEU A 282 -20.90 -0.13 -1.12
CA LEU A 282 -21.68 -0.87 -2.13
C LEU A 282 -20.78 -1.46 -3.22
N ILE A 283 -19.75 -0.72 -3.68
CA ILE A 283 -18.77 -1.28 -4.64
C ILE A 283 -18.01 -2.46 -4.02
N GLU A 284 -17.58 -2.35 -2.77
CA GLU A 284 -16.90 -3.44 -2.05
C GLU A 284 -17.79 -4.68 -1.95
N ASP A 285 -19.05 -4.50 -1.56
CA ASP A 285 -20.05 -5.56 -1.51
C ASP A 285 -20.25 -6.24 -2.88
N LEU A 286 -20.29 -5.46 -3.97
CA LEU A 286 -20.41 -6.00 -5.33
C LEU A 286 -19.16 -6.77 -5.78
N ILE A 287 -17.97 -6.27 -5.47
CA ILE A 287 -16.70 -6.97 -5.80
C ILE A 287 -16.64 -8.32 -5.07
N LEU A 288 -16.96 -8.34 -3.78
CA LEU A 288 -17.00 -9.57 -3.00
C LEU A 288 -18.08 -10.53 -3.49
N TYR A 289 -19.26 -10.03 -3.86
CA TYR A 289 -20.34 -10.83 -4.42
C TYR A 289 -19.94 -11.52 -5.73
N PHE A 290 -19.33 -10.79 -6.66
CA PHE A 290 -18.85 -11.36 -7.92
C PHE A 290 -17.65 -12.31 -7.71
N ARG A 291 -16.77 -12.03 -6.76
CA ARG A 291 -15.70 -12.95 -6.37
C ARG A 291 -16.27 -14.28 -5.84
N ASP A 292 -17.23 -14.20 -4.91
CA ASP A 292 -17.87 -15.38 -4.34
C ASP A 292 -18.61 -16.18 -5.42
N MET A 293 -19.20 -15.49 -6.41
CA MET A 293 -19.84 -16.12 -7.57
C MET A 293 -18.82 -16.89 -8.42
N LEU A 294 -17.61 -16.33 -8.69
CA LEU A 294 -16.54 -17.06 -9.38
C LEU A 294 -16.08 -18.28 -8.59
N LEU A 295 -15.89 -18.11 -7.28
CA LEU A 295 -15.47 -19.23 -6.41
C LEU A 295 -16.54 -20.35 -6.41
N TYR A 296 -17.82 -19.99 -6.40
CA TYR A 296 -18.91 -20.95 -6.48
C TYR A 296 -18.91 -21.70 -7.81
N GLN A 297 -18.67 -21.03 -8.94
CA GLN A 297 -18.60 -21.65 -10.27
C GLN A 297 -17.45 -22.65 -10.37
N VAL A 298 -16.28 -22.31 -9.80
CA VAL A 298 -15.08 -23.18 -9.84
C VAL A 298 -15.19 -24.33 -8.84
N SER A 299 -15.67 -24.08 -7.63
CA SER A 299 -15.76 -25.08 -6.56
C SER A 299 -16.90 -24.77 -5.58
N PRO A 300 -18.10 -25.32 -5.83
CA PRO A 300 -19.25 -25.14 -4.95
C PRO A 300 -19.03 -25.62 -3.51
N GLN A 301 -18.04 -26.50 -3.29
CA GLN A 301 -17.72 -27.04 -1.97
C GLN A 301 -17.00 -26.05 -1.06
N LEU A 302 -16.52 -24.92 -1.60
CA LEU A 302 -15.86 -23.85 -0.83
C LEU A 302 -16.85 -22.82 -0.26
N ALA A 303 -18.14 -23.18 -0.09
CA ALA A 303 -19.16 -22.28 0.44
C ALA A 303 -18.79 -21.63 1.78
N ASP A 304 -18.05 -22.37 2.63
CA ASP A 304 -17.55 -21.85 3.91
C ASP A 304 -16.49 -20.74 3.76
N SER A 305 -15.90 -20.59 2.56
CA SER A 305 -14.90 -19.55 2.25
C SER A 305 -15.50 -18.28 1.66
N PHE A 306 -16.83 -18.21 1.48
CA PHE A 306 -17.49 -17.03 0.93
C PHE A 306 -17.56 -15.92 1.96
N GLU A 307 -17.09 -14.74 1.56
CA GLU A 307 -17.02 -13.60 2.47
C GLU A 307 -18.31 -12.78 2.52
N ARG A 308 -19.06 -12.77 1.42
CA ARG A 308 -20.24 -11.91 1.26
C ARG A 308 -21.55 -12.68 1.10
N VAL A 309 -21.53 -13.80 0.41
CA VAL A 309 -22.72 -14.49 -0.06
C VAL A 309 -23.15 -15.62 0.89
N VAL A 310 -24.46 -15.70 1.15
CA VAL A 310 -25.12 -16.89 1.63
C VAL A 310 -25.71 -17.59 0.40
N VAL A 311 -25.39 -18.86 0.18
CA VAL A 311 -25.79 -19.60 -1.03
C VAL A 311 -27.29 -19.88 -0.97
N ASP A 312 -28.09 -18.99 -1.58
CA ASP A 312 -29.53 -19.14 -1.81
C ASP A 312 -29.85 -19.56 -3.26
N ASP A 313 -31.11 -19.82 -3.55
CA ASP A 313 -31.48 -20.29 -4.87
C ASP A 313 -31.36 -19.20 -5.94
N GLN A 314 -31.61 -17.93 -5.60
CA GLN A 314 -31.39 -16.80 -6.52
C GLN A 314 -29.91 -16.63 -6.90
N PHE A 315 -29.02 -16.74 -5.92
CA PHE A 315 -27.58 -16.69 -6.18
C PHE A 315 -27.12 -17.84 -7.08
N LYS A 316 -27.60 -19.09 -6.84
CA LYS A 316 -27.28 -20.25 -7.69
C LYS A 316 -27.71 -20.04 -9.12
N GLU A 317 -28.92 -19.50 -9.32
CA GLU A 317 -29.45 -19.20 -10.64
C GLU A 317 -28.60 -18.16 -11.37
N LEU A 318 -28.30 -17.04 -10.73
CA LEU A 318 -27.45 -15.99 -11.29
C LEU A 318 -26.04 -16.52 -11.61
N ALA A 319 -25.44 -17.30 -10.70
CA ALA A 319 -24.14 -17.91 -10.92
C ALA A 319 -24.13 -18.88 -12.12
N GLY A 320 -25.23 -19.59 -12.36
CA GLY A 320 -25.35 -20.46 -13.53
C GLY A 320 -25.58 -19.73 -14.87
N GLN A 321 -26.13 -18.51 -14.83
CA GLN A 321 -26.42 -17.70 -16.01
C GLN A 321 -25.26 -16.81 -16.45
N MET A 322 -24.37 -16.41 -15.53
CA MET A 322 -23.28 -15.49 -15.83
C MET A 322 -21.99 -16.21 -16.24
N HIS A 323 -21.39 -15.74 -17.33
CA HIS A 323 -20.13 -16.30 -17.84
C HIS A 323 -18.93 -15.77 -17.04
N GLU A 324 -17.98 -16.65 -16.69
CA GLU A 324 -16.78 -16.31 -15.91
C GLU A 324 -16.05 -15.05 -16.43
N GLN A 325 -15.85 -14.97 -17.74
CA GLN A 325 -15.14 -13.86 -18.37
C GLN A 325 -15.87 -12.52 -18.19
N SER A 326 -17.21 -12.53 -18.16
CA SER A 326 -18.02 -11.35 -17.88
C SER A 326 -17.85 -10.92 -16.42
N ILE A 327 -17.81 -11.87 -15.49
CA ILE A 327 -17.61 -11.59 -14.07
C ILE A 327 -16.21 -10.98 -13.83
N TYR A 328 -15.15 -11.51 -14.47
CA TYR A 328 -13.80 -10.90 -14.40
C TYR A 328 -13.79 -9.45 -14.88
N GLN A 329 -14.45 -9.16 -16.01
CA GLN A 329 -14.55 -7.79 -16.52
C GLN A 329 -15.32 -6.86 -15.58
N MET A 330 -16.36 -7.36 -14.92
CA MET A 330 -17.13 -6.61 -13.94
C MET A 330 -16.26 -6.29 -12.70
N ILE A 331 -15.53 -7.28 -12.18
CA ILE A 331 -14.60 -7.08 -11.05
C ILE A 331 -13.52 -6.05 -11.40
N ASP A 332 -12.91 -6.14 -12.58
CA ASP A 332 -11.90 -5.19 -13.04
C ASP A 332 -12.46 -3.76 -13.16
N GLY A 333 -13.66 -3.64 -13.70
CA GLY A 333 -14.34 -2.37 -13.81
C GLY A 333 -14.66 -1.75 -12.44
N LEU A 334 -15.18 -2.56 -11.51
CA LEU A 334 -15.51 -2.14 -10.16
C LEU A 334 -14.25 -1.74 -9.37
N ASN A 335 -13.14 -2.49 -9.50
CA ASN A 335 -11.87 -2.14 -8.86
C ASN A 335 -11.33 -0.79 -9.36
N LYS A 336 -11.42 -0.51 -10.67
CA LYS A 336 -11.04 0.80 -11.23
C LYS A 336 -11.92 1.92 -10.67
N ALA A 337 -13.24 1.70 -10.63
CA ALA A 337 -14.17 2.67 -10.09
C ALA A 337 -13.91 2.93 -8.60
N GLN A 338 -13.62 1.89 -7.80
CA GLN A 338 -13.27 2.03 -6.39
C GLN A 338 -12.00 2.89 -6.19
N GLN A 339 -10.96 2.69 -7.02
CA GLN A 339 -9.76 3.51 -6.97
C GLN A 339 -10.04 4.98 -7.32
N GLU A 340 -10.83 5.22 -8.37
CA GLU A 340 -11.23 6.56 -8.78
C GLU A 340 -12.07 7.27 -7.70
N MET A 341 -12.95 6.54 -7.00
CA MET A 341 -13.81 7.08 -5.93
C MET A 341 -13.02 7.59 -4.73
N LYS A 342 -11.84 7.04 -4.44
CA LYS A 342 -10.97 7.54 -3.35
C LYS A 342 -10.47 8.97 -3.56
N TRP A 343 -10.45 9.44 -4.80
CA TRP A 343 -9.89 10.74 -5.19
C TRP A 343 -10.94 11.75 -5.68
N THR A 344 -12.23 11.36 -5.71
CA THR A 344 -13.31 12.23 -6.18
C THR A 344 -14.19 12.72 -5.03
N ASN A 345 -14.69 13.94 -5.15
CA ASN A 345 -15.68 14.48 -4.22
C ASN A 345 -17.12 14.02 -4.54
N HIS A 346 -17.30 13.26 -5.62
CA HIS A 346 -18.62 12.81 -6.09
C HIS A 346 -18.67 11.28 -6.31
N PRO A 347 -18.49 10.45 -5.27
CA PRO A 347 -18.46 9.00 -5.40
C PRO A 347 -19.76 8.42 -5.98
N ARG A 348 -20.90 9.05 -5.68
CA ARG A 348 -22.21 8.66 -6.23
C ARG A 348 -22.22 8.69 -7.77
N ILE A 349 -21.72 9.75 -8.39
CA ILE A 349 -21.72 9.90 -9.86
C ILE A 349 -20.86 8.81 -10.50
N GLN A 350 -19.70 8.52 -9.90
CA GLN A 350 -18.83 7.44 -10.38
C GLN A 350 -19.52 6.08 -10.34
N LEU A 351 -20.27 5.81 -9.28
CA LEU A 351 -21.03 4.56 -9.15
C LEU A 351 -22.16 4.47 -10.19
N GLU A 352 -22.92 5.55 -10.40
CA GLU A 352 -23.95 5.63 -11.44
C GLU A 352 -23.38 5.33 -12.83
N VAL A 353 -22.24 5.99 -13.18
CA VAL A 353 -21.54 5.78 -14.46
C VAL A 353 -21.02 4.34 -14.58
N MET A 354 -20.51 3.78 -13.48
CA MET A 354 -20.00 2.41 -13.48
C MET A 354 -21.12 1.40 -13.71
N LEU A 355 -22.27 1.54 -13.04
CA LEU A 355 -23.44 0.67 -13.28
C LEU A 355 -23.93 0.72 -14.72
N VAL A 356 -23.97 1.92 -15.32
CA VAL A 356 -24.29 2.07 -16.74
C VAL A 356 -23.29 1.32 -17.62
N LYS A 357 -21.99 1.39 -17.34
CA LYS A 357 -20.96 0.65 -18.06
C LYS A 357 -21.12 -0.86 -17.90
N LEU A 358 -21.40 -1.34 -16.67
CA LEU A 358 -21.63 -2.78 -16.43
C LEU A 358 -22.81 -3.33 -17.21
N CYS A 359 -23.91 -2.58 -17.30
CA CYS A 359 -25.07 -2.97 -18.11
C CYS A 359 -24.79 -2.91 -19.63
N HIS A 360 -23.89 -2.05 -20.09
CA HIS A 360 -23.56 -1.87 -21.51
C HIS A 360 -22.36 -2.70 -21.97
N ASN A 361 -21.71 -3.47 -21.08
CA ASN A 361 -20.56 -4.29 -21.45
C ASN A 361 -20.98 -5.25 -22.60
N LYS A 362 -20.68 -4.83 -23.81
CA LYS A 362 -20.71 -5.72 -24.98
C LYS A 362 -19.58 -6.72 -24.73
N THR A 363 -19.92 -7.98 -24.69
CA THR A 363 -18.94 -9.06 -24.79
C THR A 363 -18.18 -8.86 -26.11
N GLU A 364 -17.01 -8.21 -26.05
CA GLU A 364 -16.11 -8.03 -27.23
C GLU A 364 -15.64 -9.38 -27.80
N VAL A 365 -15.96 -10.49 -27.14
CA VAL A 365 -15.62 -11.84 -27.58
C VAL A 365 -16.29 -12.20 -28.92
N ALA A 366 -17.46 -11.63 -29.25
CA ALA A 366 -18.14 -11.91 -30.50
C ALA A 366 -17.52 -11.17 -31.70
N HIS A 367 -16.91 -10.00 -31.49
CA HIS A 367 -16.24 -9.26 -32.57
C HIS A 367 -14.78 -9.71 -32.76
N ALA A 368 -14.08 -10.04 -31.67
CA ALA A 368 -12.71 -10.55 -31.77
C ALA A 368 -12.62 -11.91 -32.50
N SER A 369 -13.60 -12.79 -32.33
CA SER A 369 -13.63 -14.07 -33.07
C SER A 369 -13.98 -13.89 -34.55
N GLN A 370 -14.90 -12.98 -34.90
CA GLN A 370 -15.22 -12.67 -36.30
C GLN A 370 -14.07 -11.94 -37.01
N ASP A 371 -13.40 -10.99 -36.33
CA ASP A 371 -12.23 -10.33 -36.86
C ASP A 371 -11.04 -11.28 -37.00
N LEU A 372 -10.88 -12.23 -36.09
CA LEU A 372 -9.85 -13.28 -36.17
C LEU A 372 -10.12 -14.27 -37.32
N GLU A 373 -11.37 -14.68 -37.54
CA GLU A 373 -11.76 -15.50 -38.69
C GLU A 373 -11.57 -14.75 -40.02
N GLN A 374 -11.96 -13.48 -40.09
CA GLN A 374 -11.71 -12.64 -41.28
C GLN A 374 -10.22 -12.42 -41.55
N LEU A 375 -9.41 -12.19 -40.51
CA LEU A 375 -7.96 -12.09 -40.64
C LEU A 375 -7.34 -13.43 -41.07
N THR A 376 -7.81 -14.53 -40.55
CA THR A 376 -7.33 -15.88 -40.92
C THR A 376 -7.70 -16.20 -42.37
N MET A 377 -8.90 -15.87 -42.82
CA MET A 377 -9.30 -15.97 -44.23
C MET A 377 -8.48 -15.09 -45.16
N LYS A 378 -8.20 -13.84 -44.76
CA LYS A 378 -7.30 -12.94 -45.52
C LYS A 378 -5.87 -13.44 -45.60
N ILE A 379 -5.35 -14.01 -44.52
CA ILE A 379 -4.00 -14.62 -44.51
C ILE A 379 -3.95 -15.82 -45.47
N SER A 380 -4.95 -16.71 -45.44
CA SER A 380 -5.01 -17.85 -46.35
C SER A 380 -5.19 -17.44 -47.83
N GLN A 381 -5.91 -16.33 -48.09
CA GLN A 381 -6.06 -15.77 -49.43
C GLN A 381 -4.71 -15.18 -49.93
N LEU A 382 -4.01 -14.41 -49.10
CA LEU A 382 -2.69 -13.84 -49.43
C LEU A 382 -1.62 -14.95 -49.59
N GLU A 383 -1.69 -16.02 -48.82
CA GLU A 383 -0.80 -17.18 -48.99
C GLU A 383 -1.05 -17.91 -50.31
N SER A 384 -2.33 -18.02 -50.73
CA SER A 384 -2.67 -18.64 -52.04
C SER A 384 -2.23 -17.74 -53.21
N GLU A 385 -2.38 -16.41 -53.12
CA GLU A 385 -1.85 -15.46 -54.12
C GLU A 385 -0.35 -15.47 -54.19
N LEU A 386 0.36 -15.56 -53.07
CA LEU A 386 1.82 -15.71 -53.03
C LEU A 386 2.28 -17.04 -53.62
N ARG A 387 1.53 -18.11 -53.46
CA ARG A 387 1.82 -19.40 -54.12
C ARG A 387 1.60 -19.32 -55.65
N LEU A 388 0.56 -18.67 -56.10
CA LEU A 388 0.28 -18.44 -57.53
C LEU A 388 1.37 -17.55 -58.19
N LEU A 389 1.79 -16.47 -57.52
CA LEU A 389 2.89 -15.60 -57.97
C LEU A 389 4.26 -16.28 -57.96
N LYS A 390 4.48 -17.28 -57.11
CA LYS A 390 5.69 -18.11 -57.12
C LYS A 390 5.71 -19.19 -58.20
N THR A 391 4.54 -19.60 -58.68
CA THR A 391 4.40 -20.60 -59.73
C THR A 391 4.34 -19.99 -61.15
N GLU A 392 3.92 -18.74 -61.30
CA GLU A 392 4.04 -17.96 -62.54
C GLU A 392 5.36 -17.16 -62.54
N GLY A 393 6.45 -17.82 -62.92
CA GLY A 393 7.79 -17.22 -63.01
C GLY A 393 7.84 -16.02 -63.95
N VAL A 394 7.85 -14.81 -63.43
CA VAL A 394 8.26 -13.61 -64.18
C VAL A 394 9.75 -13.39 -63.97
N ALA A 395 10.52 -13.70 -64.98
CA ALA A 395 11.92 -13.34 -65.06
C ALA A 395 12.07 -11.81 -65.15
N MET A 396 12.56 -11.20 -64.10
CA MET A 396 13.08 -9.82 -64.17
C MET A 396 14.49 -9.74 -63.58
N LYS A 397 15.32 -9.02 -64.33
CA LYS A 397 16.76 -8.87 -64.13
C LYS A 397 17.15 -8.35 -62.75
N VAL A 398 18.22 -8.93 -62.26
CA VAL A 398 18.92 -8.58 -61.04
C VAL A 398 19.62 -7.25 -61.19
N ASP A 399 19.30 -6.33 -60.28
CA ASP A 399 20.23 -5.33 -59.77
C ASP A 399 20.16 -5.42 -58.24
N THR A 400 21.27 -5.84 -57.67
CA THR A 400 21.47 -6.01 -56.25
C THR A 400 21.54 -4.66 -55.54
N PRO A 401 20.77 -4.48 -54.45
CA PRO A 401 21.43 -4.19 -53.18
C PRO A 401 20.87 -4.99 -52.00
N SER A 402 21.81 -5.42 -51.19
CA SER A 402 21.83 -5.84 -49.80
C SER A 402 20.48 -6.06 -49.05
N ALA A 403 20.39 -7.25 -48.47
CA ALA A 403 19.32 -7.78 -47.64
C ALA A 403 18.87 -6.88 -46.47
N PRO A 404 17.58 -6.79 -46.20
CA PRO A 404 17.10 -6.38 -44.89
C PRO A 404 16.73 -7.59 -44.03
N SER A 405 17.22 -7.55 -42.82
CA SER A 405 16.94 -8.46 -41.72
C SER A 405 15.45 -8.43 -41.31
N PRO A 406 14.95 -9.44 -40.56
CA PRO A 406 13.53 -9.69 -40.35
C PRO A 406 12.84 -8.62 -39.50
N SER A 407 11.64 -8.25 -39.92
CA SER A 407 10.79 -7.24 -39.27
C SER A 407 10.44 -7.65 -37.84
N LYS A 408 10.87 -6.80 -36.92
CA LYS A 408 10.49 -6.81 -35.51
C LYS A 408 9.03 -6.35 -35.34
N ALA A 409 8.36 -6.98 -34.39
CA ALA A 409 7.05 -6.63 -33.88
C ALA A 409 6.86 -5.12 -33.66
N VAL A 410 5.66 -4.62 -33.92
CA VAL A 410 5.23 -3.23 -33.71
C VAL A 410 5.41 -2.87 -32.24
N LYS A 411 6.54 -2.24 -31.92
CA LYS A 411 6.75 -1.57 -30.64
C LYS A 411 6.01 -0.23 -30.64
N LYS A 412 5.21 0.02 -29.59
CA LYS A 412 4.70 1.35 -29.27
C LYS A 412 5.86 2.34 -29.41
N LYS A 413 5.63 3.46 -30.10
CA LYS A 413 6.62 4.54 -30.24
C LYS A 413 6.93 5.10 -28.86
N THR A 414 8.01 4.66 -28.25
CA THR A 414 8.55 5.24 -27.02
C THR A 414 9.38 6.47 -27.41
N TYR A 415 9.25 7.55 -26.68
CA TYR A 415 10.05 8.75 -26.87
C TYR A 415 11.54 8.38 -26.82
N LYS A 416 12.30 8.79 -27.82
CA LYS A 416 13.77 8.62 -27.85
C LYS A 416 14.41 9.93 -27.44
N ALA A 417 15.16 9.92 -26.35
CA ALA A 417 15.89 11.09 -25.88
C ALA A 417 16.97 11.51 -26.90
N PRO A 418 17.24 12.81 -27.07
CA PRO A 418 18.28 13.31 -27.97
C PRO A 418 19.69 13.09 -27.37
N VAL A 419 20.20 11.89 -27.48
CA VAL A 419 21.49 11.44 -26.89
C VAL A 419 22.65 12.37 -27.24
N GLY A 420 22.72 12.89 -28.45
CA GLY A 420 23.77 13.82 -28.86
C GLY A 420 23.79 15.13 -28.07
N LYS A 421 22.62 15.71 -27.79
CA LYS A 421 22.51 16.94 -27.00
C LYS A 421 22.82 16.65 -25.52
N ILE A 422 22.35 15.54 -25.00
CA ILE A 422 22.60 15.13 -23.62
C ILE A 422 24.10 14.89 -23.40
N ASN A 423 24.79 14.22 -24.31
CA ASN A 423 26.23 14.02 -24.26
C ASN A 423 27.01 15.35 -24.28
N ASN A 424 26.55 16.35 -25.04
CA ASN A 424 27.16 17.68 -25.02
C ASN A 424 27.00 18.38 -23.65
N VAL A 425 25.85 18.22 -23.00
CA VAL A 425 25.65 18.74 -21.64
C VAL A 425 26.55 17.98 -20.66
N LEU A 426 26.65 16.66 -20.76
CA LEU A 426 27.48 15.83 -19.88
C LEU A 426 28.97 16.16 -19.99
N LYS A 427 29.49 16.45 -21.21
CA LYS A 427 30.89 16.87 -21.43
C LYS A 427 31.25 18.14 -20.69
N ASN A 428 30.30 19.08 -20.56
CA ASN A 428 30.51 20.41 -19.97
C ASN A 428 29.83 20.56 -18.58
N ALA A 429 29.35 19.45 -17.98
CA ALA A 429 28.64 19.48 -16.72
C ALA A 429 29.58 19.69 -15.54
N THR A 430 29.21 20.59 -14.62
CA THR A 430 29.93 20.81 -13.36
C THR A 430 29.05 20.49 -12.15
N LYS A 431 29.69 20.04 -11.06
CA LYS A 431 28.97 19.81 -9.78
C LYS A 431 28.35 21.09 -9.24
N GLN A 432 28.99 22.24 -9.47
CA GLN A 432 28.51 23.54 -9.00
C GLN A 432 27.24 23.97 -9.74
N ASP A 433 27.19 23.88 -11.07
CA ASP A 433 26.01 24.25 -11.86
C ASP A 433 24.82 23.32 -11.55
N LEU A 434 25.07 22.02 -11.35
CA LEU A 434 24.02 21.07 -10.94
C LEU A 434 23.45 21.44 -9.57
N GLN A 435 24.31 21.81 -8.60
CA GLN A 435 23.85 22.20 -7.27
C GLN A 435 23.00 23.48 -7.30
N VAL A 436 23.36 24.45 -8.13
CA VAL A 436 22.57 25.67 -8.32
C VAL A 436 21.17 25.33 -8.86
N VAL A 437 21.08 24.49 -9.87
CA VAL A 437 19.77 24.06 -10.44
C VAL A 437 18.95 23.29 -9.40
N LYS A 438 19.57 22.37 -8.64
CA LYS A 438 18.89 21.62 -7.59
C LYS A 438 18.35 22.50 -6.47
N ASN A 439 19.09 23.49 -6.03
CA ASN A 439 18.66 24.40 -4.97
C ASN A 439 17.42 25.22 -5.37
N HIS A 440 17.31 25.62 -6.65
CA HIS A 440 16.18 26.40 -7.16
C HIS A 440 15.07 25.53 -7.79
N TRP A 441 15.18 24.19 -7.74
CA TRP A 441 14.22 23.30 -8.38
C TRP A 441 12.83 23.36 -7.72
N SER A 442 12.75 23.44 -6.41
CA SER A 442 11.52 23.59 -5.64
C SER A 442 10.84 24.94 -5.93
N ASP A 443 11.63 26.00 -6.02
CA ASP A 443 11.15 27.35 -6.30
C ASP A 443 10.62 27.46 -7.74
N LEU A 444 11.25 26.79 -8.69
CA LEU A 444 10.78 26.67 -10.06
C LEU A 444 9.39 26.02 -10.12
N LEU A 445 9.21 24.89 -9.44
CA LEU A 445 7.93 24.16 -9.42
C LEU A 445 6.81 25.01 -8.79
N SER A 446 7.11 25.70 -7.69
CA SER A 446 6.16 26.57 -7.00
C SER A 446 5.79 27.79 -7.86
N THR A 447 6.75 28.41 -8.53
CA THR A 447 6.54 29.57 -9.39
C THR A 447 5.70 29.21 -10.62
N LEU A 448 5.97 28.06 -11.26
CA LEU A 448 5.15 27.53 -12.36
C LEU A 448 3.72 27.24 -11.91
N GLY A 449 3.54 26.72 -10.69
CA GLY A 449 2.22 26.48 -10.08
C GLY A 449 1.42 27.76 -9.88
N ASN A 450 2.07 28.85 -9.46
CA ASN A 450 1.47 30.15 -9.20
C ASN A 450 1.16 30.95 -10.49
N GLN A 451 1.90 30.72 -11.57
CA GLN A 451 1.71 31.38 -12.88
C GLN A 451 0.65 30.73 -13.78
N ASN A 452 -0.34 30.02 -13.21
CA ASN A 452 -1.39 29.28 -13.94
C ASN A 452 -0.89 28.12 -14.83
N MET A 453 0.34 27.64 -14.63
CA MET A 453 0.95 26.55 -15.38
C MET A 453 0.95 25.23 -14.55
N LYS A 454 -0.13 24.97 -13.82
CA LYS A 454 -0.29 23.78 -12.95
C LYS A 454 -0.02 22.46 -13.68
N SER A 455 -0.36 22.37 -14.97
CA SER A 455 -0.09 21.19 -15.81
C SER A 455 1.41 20.95 -16.00
N VAL A 456 2.23 22.00 -16.20
CA VAL A 456 3.69 21.85 -16.36
C VAL A 456 4.35 21.51 -15.03
N ALA A 457 3.94 22.17 -13.95
CA ALA A 457 4.41 21.85 -12.61
C ALA A 457 4.10 20.39 -12.23
N ALA A 458 2.91 19.88 -12.58
CA ALA A 458 2.52 18.48 -12.35
C ALA A 458 3.36 17.49 -13.19
N LEU A 459 3.69 17.82 -14.45
CA LEU A 459 4.55 16.99 -15.30
C LEU A 459 5.99 16.93 -14.80
N LEU A 460 6.48 18.00 -14.16
CA LEU A 460 7.82 18.10 -13.59
C LEU A 460 7.91 17.60 -12.13
N SER A 461 6.79 17.44 -11.42
CA SER A 461 6.78 17.07 -9.98
C SER A 461 7.42 15.71 -9.66
N GLY A 462 7.50 14.81 -10.64
CA GLY A 462 8.17 13.50 -10.52
C GLY A 462 9.53 13.43 -11.24
N SER A 463 10.15 14.56 -11.55
CA SER A 463 11.42 14.62 -12.28
C SER A 463 12.54 15.23 -11.44
N GLU A 464 13.79 14.90 -11.78
CA GLU A 464 14.98 15.29 -11.04
C GLU A 464 16.08 15.80 -11.97
N PRO A 465 16.73 16.96 -11.70
CA PRO A 465 17.94 17.40 -12.42
C PRO A 465 19.12 16.47 -12.12
N VAL A 466 19.74 15.91 -13.17
CA VAL A 466 20.83 14.92 -13.06
C VAL A 466 22.17 15.41 -13.58
N ALA A 467 22.19 16.41 -14.48
CA ALA A 467 23.40 17.07 -14.94
C ALA A 467 23.09 18.50 -15.36
N ALA A 468 24.04 19.43 -15.19
CA ALA A 468 23.92 20.81 -15.61
C ALA A 468 25.25 21.39 -16.07
N SER A 469 25.20 22.20 -17.12
CA SER A 469 26.29 23.01 -17.66
C SER A 469 25.90 24.50 -17.66
N ASN A 470 26.79 25.36 -18.09
CA ASN A 470 26.54 26.80 -18.17
C ASN A 470 25.41 27.20 -19.14
N THR A 471 24.99 26.33 -20.06
CA THR A 471 24.00 26.64 -21.12
C THR A 471 22.77 25.74 -21.12
N ALA A 472 22.87 24.52 -20.57
CA ALA A 472 21.80 23.56 -20.59
C ALA A 472 21.87 22.61 -19.37
N PHE A 473 20.73 21.99 -19.03
CA PHE A 473 20.66 21.01 -17.97
C PHE A 473 19.78 19.83 -18.37
N VAL A 474 20.07 18.65 -17.82
CA VAL A 474 19.38 17.39 -18.09
C VAL A 474 18.46 17.05 -16.92
N VAL A 475 17.19 16.76 -17.23
CA VAL A 475 16.18 16.34 -16.27
C VAL A 475 15.76 14.90 -16.56
N LYS A 476 15.86 14.06 -15.52
CA LYS A 476 15.40 12.68 -15.53
C LYS A 476 13.91 12.63 -15.17
N PHE A 477 13.09 12.05 -16.04
CA PHE A 477 11.66 11.89 -15.84
C PHE A 477 11.32 10.45 -15.45
N LYS A 478 10.51 10.29 -14.40
CA LYS A 478 10.03 8.98 -13.93
C LYS A 478 9.14 8.26 -14.96
N TYR A 479 8.38 9.03 -15.76
CA TYR A 479 7.44 8.50 -16.76
C TYR A 479 7.79 9.01 -18.16
N ASP A 480 7.89 8.11 -19.14
CA ASP A 480 8.21 8.42 -20.55
C ASP A 480 7.22 9.42 -21.17
N ILE A 481 5.93 9.29 -20.84
CA ILE A 481 4.86 10.17 -21.34
C ILE A 481 5.03 11.62 -20.84
N HIS A 482 5.51 11.82 -19.61
CA HIS A 482 5.76 13.16 -19.06
C HIS A 482 6.93 13.83 -19.79
N CYS A 483 8.01 13.07 -20.02
CA CYS A 483 9.17 13.53 -20.81
C CYS A 483 8.74 13.95 -22.22
N GLU A 484 7.98 13.09 -22.91
CA GLU A 484 7.48 13.35 -24.27
C GLU A 484 6.64 14.63 -24.34
N LYS A 485 5.66 14.79 -23.45
CA LYS A 485 4.78 15.98 -23.41
C LYS A 485 5.53 17.27 -23.15
N VAL A 486 6.53 17.28 -22.26
CA VAL A 486 7.33 18.47 -21.96
C VAL A 486 8.23 18.82 -23.14
N MET A 487 8.90 17.81 -23.73
CA MET A 487 9.87 18.03 -24.81
C MET A 487 9.23 18.35 -26.17
N GLN A 488 7.99 17.92 -26.42
CA GLN A 488 7.26 18.25 -27.66
C GLN A 488 6.66 19.67 -27.68
N SER A 489 6.51 20.31 -26.51
CA SER A 489 5.90 21.61 -26.41
C SER A 489 6.94 22.73 -26.27
N ASN A 490 7.24 23.45 -27.33
CA ASN A 490 8.12 24.61 -27.28
C ASN A 490 7.66 25.69 -26.28
N GLN A 491 6.33 25.85 -26.12
CA GLN A 491 5.76 26.78 -25.16
C GLN A 491 6.10 26.42 -23.70
N TYR A 492 6.20 25.12 -23.37
CA TYR A 492 6.61 24.66 -22.03
C TYR A 492 8.10 24.90 -21.81
N LEU A 493 8.94 24.61 -22.80
CA LEU A 493 10.38 24.81 -22.73
C LEU A 493 10.75 26.28 -22.54
N GLU A 494 10.13 27.18 -23.32
CA GLU A 494 10.34 28.64 -23.21
C GLU A 494 9.93 29.17 -21.83
N LYS A 495 8.81 28.72 -21.30
CA LYS A 495 8.33 29.11 -19.97
C LYS A 495 9.28 28.62 -18.84
N ILE A 496 9.70 27.38 -18.90
CA ILE A 496 10.68 26.82 -17.94
C ILE A 496 11.98 27.62 -18.01
N ALA A 497 12.50 27.91 -19.20
CA ALA A 497 13.69 28.70 -19.40
C ALA A 497 13.54 30.12 -18.85
N SER A 498 12.38 30.77 -19.07
CA SER A 498 12.13 32.14 -18.57
C SER A 498 12.08 32.21 -17.04
N VAL A 499 11.45 31.23 -16.38
CA VAL A 499 11.39 31.17 -14.91
C VAL A 499 12.79 30.85 -14.32
N LEU A 500 13.53 29.95 -14.94
CA LEU A 500 14.90 29.65 -14.52
C LEU A 500 15.83 30.85 -14.69
N MET A 501 15.67 31.61 -15.77
CA MET A 501 16.44 32.86 -15.96
C MET A 501 16.16 33.88 -14.85
N GLN A 502 14.93 33.95 -14.34
CA GLN A 502 14.59 34.80 -13.18
C GLN A 502 15.21 34.33 -11.87
N LEU A 503 15.30 33.00 -11.66
CA LEU A 503 15.78 32.40 -10.41
C LEU A 503 17.31 32.26 -10.38
N VAL A 504 17.93 31.89 -11.49
CA VAL A 504 19.37 31.56 -11.58
C VAL A 504 20.18 32.68 -12.23
N GLY A 505 19.52 33.58 -12.97
CA GLY A 505 20.20 34.68 -13.69
C GLY A 505 20.94 34.28 -14.98
N LYS A 506 20.81 33.00 -15.41
CA LYS A 506 21.45 32.45 -16.63
C LYS A 506 20.40 31.79 -17.53
N PRO A 507 20.51 31.95 -18.86
CA PRO A 507 19.62 31.25 -19.80
C PRO A 507 20.03 29.78 -19.88
N LEU A 508 19.23 28.89 -19.27
CA LEU A 508 19.46 27.44 -19.28
C LEU A 508 18.38 26.75 -20.11
N THR A 509 18.78 25.89 -21.03
CA THR A 509 17.86 25.05 -21.81
C THR A 509 17.66 23.68 -21.15
N LEU A 510 16.42 23.19 -21.13
CA LEU A 510 16.07 21.89 -20.57
C LEU A 510 16.18 20.81 -21.64
N GLU A 511 16.91 19.74 -21.33
CA GLU A 511 16.91 18.49 -22.10
C GLU A 511 16.33 17.37 -21.23
N GLY A 512 15.29 16.69 -21.71
CA GLY A 512 14.59 15.64 -20.97
C GLY A 512 15.05 14.25 -21.35
N ILE A 513 15.20 13.38 -20.35
CA ILE A 513 15.48 11.95 -20.54
C ILE A 513 14.58 11.10 -19.65
N PRO A 514 13.94 10.03 -20.20
CA PRO A 514 13.25 9.04 -19.40
C PRO A 514 14.23 8.24 -18.49
N GLU A 515 13.77 7.88 -17.31
CA GLU A 515 14.56 7.08 -16.35
C GLU A 515 14.99 5.73 -16.95
N SER A 516 14.14 5.13 -17.79
CA SER A 516 14.41 3.90 -18.53
C SER A 516 15.61 3.98 -19.48
N GLN A 517 15.96 5.18 -19.98
CA GLN A 517 17.05 5.41 -20.94
C GLN A 517 18.27 6.06 -20.27
N TRP A 518 18.12 6.67 -19.08
CA TRP A 518 19.18 7.43 -18.43
C TRP A 518 20.39 6.58 -18.06
N GLN A 519 20.16 5.39 -17.53
CA GLN A 519 21.22 4.51 -17.06
C GLN A 519 22.14 4.07 -18.21
N GLN A 520 21.54 3.71 -19.34
CA GLN A 520 22.26 3.33 -20.54
C GLN A 520 23.07 4.48 -21.15
N VAL A 521 22.48 5.68 -21.25
CA VAL A 521 23.18 6.87 -21.78
C VAL A 521 24.35 7.27 -20.89
N ARG A 522 24.21 7.14 -19.57
CA ARG A 522 25.30 7.41 -18.62
C ARG A 522 26.43 6.40 -18.76
N GLU A 523 26.14 5.12 -18.87
CA GLU A 523 27.14 4.06 -19.05
C GLU A 523 27.87 4.20 -20.39
N ASP A 524 27.13 4.49 -21.47
CA ASP A 524 27.71 4.74 -22.80
C ASP A 524 28.64 5.97 -22.80
N PHE A 525 28.26 7.01 -22.06
CA PHE A 525 29.08 8.23 -21.95
C PHE A 525 30.38 7.97 -21.17
N LEU A 526 30.34 7.22 -20.08
CA LEU A 526 31.52 6.85 -19.30
C LEU A 526 32.45 5.94 -20.12
N ALA A 527 31.89 4.98 -20.86
CA ALA A 527 32.68 4.11 -21.75
C ALA A 527 33.37 4.88 -22.90
N MET A 528 32.77 6.00 -23.37
CA MET A 528 33.40 6.89 -24.33
C MET A 528 34.54 7.74 -23.76
N GLN A 529 34.53 8.02 -22.45
CA GLN A 529 35.62 8.72 -21.80
C GLN A 529 36.83 7.82 -21.49
N ASP A 530 36.61 6.52 -21.35
CA ASP A 530 37.65 5.53 -21.10
C ASP A 530 38.34 5.05 -22.39
N SER A 531 37.99 5.54 -23.58
CA SER A 531 38.66 5.27 -24.83
C SER A 531 39.78 6.28 -25.05
N PRO A 532 41.05 5.92 -25.13
CA PRO A 532 42.14 6.87 -25.30
C PRO A 532 42.14 7.45 -26.73
N GLU A 533 41.87 8.77 -26.86
CA GLU A 533 42.34 9.53 -28.01
C GLU A 533 43.85 9.70 -27.84
N GLU A 534 44.60 9.22 -28.86
CA GLU A 534 46.02 9.52 -29.04
C GLU A 534 46.20 11.03 -29.17
N ASP A 535 46.70 11.70 -28.11
CA ASP A 535 47.44 12.92 -28.29
C ASP A 535 48.57 13.05 -27.26
N ASN A 536 49.73 13.34 -27.80
CA ASN A 536 51.02 13.51 -27.13
C ASN A 536 50.97 14.54 -26.01
N ASN A 537 51.08 14.07 -24.74
CA ASN A 537 51.88 14.80 -23.73
C ASN A 537 52.26 13.85 -22.59
N GLN A 538 53.52 13.90 -22.21
CA GLN A 538 54.20 13.03 -21.25
C GLN A 538 53.48 12.91 -19.91
N PRO A 539 53.40 11.72 -19.27
CA PRO A 539 52.79 11.53 -17.98
C PRO A 539 53.73 12.05 -16.88
N LYS A 540 53.17 12.89 -15.98
CA LYS A 540 53.73 13.03 -14.65
C LYS A 540 53.43 11.73 -13.91
N GLU A 541 54.52 11.04 -13.47
CA GLU A 541 54.46 9.84 -12.65
C GLU A 541 53.68 10.18 -11.35
N GLU A 542 52.51 9.57 -11.18
CA GLU A 542 51.82 9.55 -9.88
C GLU A 542 52.60 8.66 -8.90
N ASP A 543 52.68 9.11 -7.66
CA ASP A 543 53.35 8.35 -6.60
C ASP A 543 52.69 6.99 -6.43
N PRO A 544 53.46 5.88 -6.48
CA PRO A 544 52.91 4.49 -6.42
C PRO A 544 52.02 4.23 -5.19
N ILE A 545 52.24 4.96 -4.10
CA ILE A 545 51.45 4.83 -2.84
C ILE A 545 50.04 5.39 -3.03
N ILE A 546 49.88 6.50 -3.77
CA ILE A 546 48.59 7.12 -4.06
C ILE A 546 47.78 6.23 -5.00
N ALA A 547 48.43 5.61 -5.98
CA ALA A 547 47.76 4.70 -6.90
C ALA A 547 47.23 3.40 -6.21
N GLU A 548 47.94 2.92 -5.20
CA GLU A 548 47.58 1.72 -4.44
C GLU A 548 46.49 2.04 -3.39
N ALA A 549 46.53 3.21 -2.76
CA ALA A 549 45.50 3.71 -1.86
C ALA A 549 44.16 3.93 -2.60
N ARG A 550 44.20 4.44 -3.84
CA ARG A 550 43.02 4.63 -4.72
C ARG A 550 42.32 3.29 -5.08
N LYS A 551 43.11 2.22 -5.25
CA LYS A 551 42.59 0.86 -5.49
C LYS A 551 41.92 0.22 -4.28
N LEU A 552 42.34 0.58 -3.07
CA LEU A 552 41.83 -0.02 -1.82
C LEU A 552 40.61 0.70 -1.23
N VAL A 553 40.49 2.02 -1.38
CA VAL A 553 39.49 2.82 -0.65
C VAL A 553 38.54 3.61 -1.55
N GLY A 554 38.78 3.67 -2.88
CA GLY A 554 37.99 4.46 -3.83
C GLY A 554 38.28 5.97 -3.72
N ASP A 555 37.98 6.72 -4.79
CA ASP A 555 38.22 8.17 -4.89
C ASP A 555 37.42 9.04 -3.88
N GLU A 556 36.39 8.47 -3.27
CA GLU A 556 35.51 9.23 -2.35
C GLU A 556 36.05 9.39 -0.92
N LEU A 557 37.09 8.64 -0.55
CA LEU A 557 37.64 8.62 0.81
C LEU A 557 39.11 9.04 0.86
N LEU A 558 39.70 9.51 -0.24
CA LEU A 558 41.08 9.91 -0.33
C LEU A 558 41.19 11.45 -0.26
N GLU A 559 41.61 11.99 0.88
CA GLU A 559 42.02 13.39 1.05
C GLU A 559 43.52 13.51 0.88
N ILE A 560 43.98 14.07 -0.23
CA ILE A 560 45.41 14.38 -0.44
C ILE A 560 45.67 15.78 0.11
N LYS A 561 46.45 15.89 1.16
CA LYS A 561 46.96 17.18 1.69
C LYS A 561 48.38 17.37 1.18
N ASP A 562 48.62 18.51 0.50
CA ASP A 562 49.96 19.01 0.10
C ASP A 562 50.85 19.27 1.29
#